data_d5562f9942d9388bd59f986f1a18ac95
#
_entry.id   d5562f9942d9388bd59f986f1a18ac95
#
_cell.length_a   1.000
_cell.length_b   1.000
_cell.length_c   1.000
_cell.angle_alpha   90.00
_cell.angle_beta   90.00
_cell.angle_gamma   90.00
#
_symmetry.space_group_name_H-M   'P 1'
#
loop_
_entity.id
_entity.type
_entity.pdbx_description
1 polymer ?
#
loop_
_entity_poly.entity_id
_entity_poly.type
_entity_poly.pdbx_seq_one_letter_code
_entity_poly.pdbx_strand_id
1 'polypeptide(L)'
;MYLIFLMTDRANAREPMKSLISWACTVDKINRGLIFMNKKKFTYITALTLLSFTLMTGCTNERKENQTAYRQIGINAMESGDYAGAVDAFNSALGQCIGKITENELDICYYKAAAQYAGGDPAGAVDTYTAIIDYDKKAADAYYLRGCVYLKQGNTEGAVSDFDEAVKNNSSDYELYVNIYENLSAYDMTEKGEEYLNKAFDIKGNSAEDYAWRGRIYYDLGQYDNAQTELKSALDKESV
;
A
#
# COMPACT_ATOMS: atom_id res chain seq x y z
N MET A 1 11.73 -9.28 10.54
CA MET A 1 10.71 -10.33 10.35
C MET A 1 9.28 -9.77 10.46
N TYR A 2 9.03 -8.73 11.25
CA TYR A 2 7.72 -8.08 11.43
C TYR A 2 7.21 -7.30 10.19
N LEU A 3 8.09 -6.70 9.38
CA LEU A 3 7.71 -5.92 8.18
C LEU A 3 7.08 -6.78 7.07
N ILE A 4 7.40 -8.07 7.01
CA ILE A 4 6.86 -9.00 5.99
C ILE A 4 5.44 -9.44 6.37
N PHE A 5 5.12 -9.51 7.66
CA PHE A 5 3.82 -10.00 8.14
C PHE A 5 2.67 -9.00 7.88
N LEU A 6 2.94 -7.69 7.92
CA LEU A 6 1.94 -6.65 7.69
C LEU A 6 1.48 -6.53 6.22
N MET A 7 2.21 -7.11 5.26
CA MET A 7 1.88 -7.00 3.84
C MET A 7 1.01 -8.15 3.30
N THR A 8 0.88 -9.29 4.03
CA THR A 8 0.18 -10.47 3.51
C THR A 8 -1.33 -10.44 3.65
N ASP A 9 -1.91 -9.66 4.57
CA ASP A 9 -3.35 -9.69 4.87
C ASP A 9 -4.23 -8.75 4.02
N ARG A 10 -3.65 -7.75 3.31
CA ARG A 10 -4.45 -6.77 2.54
C ARG A 10 -4.83 -7.19 1.10
N ALA A 11 -4.40 -8.35 0.62
CA ALA A 11 -4.58 -8.75 -0.79
C ALA A 11 -6.00 -9.19 -1.18
N ASN A 12 -6.99 -9.21 -0.26
CA ASN A 12 -8.25 -9.93 -0.50
C ASN A 12 -9.55 -9.11 -0.51
N ALA A 13 -9.55 -7.79 -0.60
CA ALA A 13 -10.82 -7.05 -0.69
C ALA A 13 -10.74 -5.76 -1.50
N ARG A 14 -11.24 -5.75 -2.72
CA ARG A 14 -12.23 -4.84 -3.32
C ARG A 14 -12.28 -4.88 -4.84
N GLU A 15 -13.47 -5.23 -5.33
CA GLU A 15 -13.90 -5.36 -6.73
C GLU A 15 -13.99 -4.03 -7.51
N PRO A 16 -13.85 -4.03 -8.86
CA PRO A 16 -13.83 -2.83 -9.71
C PRO A 16 -15.20 -2.51 -10.33
N MET A 17 -15.80 -1.37 -10.00
CA MET A 17 -17.08 -0.94 -10.61
C MET A 17 -17.06 0.50 -11.19
N LYS A 18 -15.94 0.99 -11.71
CA LYS A 18 -15.88 2.33 -12.32
C LYS A 18 -15.43 2.40 -13.79
N SER A 19 -15.13 1.29 -14.45
CA SER A 19 -14.61 1.28 -15.84
C SER A 19 -15.68 1.23 -16.93
N LEU A 20 -16.92 0.90 -16.62
CA LEU A 20 -17.98 0.69 -17.62
C LEU A 20 -18.68 1.98 -18.11
N ILE A 21 -18.64 3.07 -17.36
CA ILE A 21 -19.37 4.31 -17.73
C ILE A 21 -18.57 5.19 -18.70
N SER A 22 -17.25 5.13 -18.70
CA SER A 22 -16.42 5.90 -19.64
C SER A 22 -16.49 5.36 -21.09
N TRP A 23 -16.85 4.11 -21.27
CA TRP A 23 -16.84 3.41 -22.56
C TRP A 23 -18.06 3.77 -23.41
N ALA A 24 -19.21 3.95 -22.78
CA ALA A 24 -20.48 4.25 -23.48
C ALA A 24 -20.46 5.60 -24.22
N CYS A 25 -19.76 6.62 -23.69
CA CYS A 25 -19.69 7.95 -24.30
C CYS A 25 -18.81 8.02 -25.56
N THR A 26 -17.84 7.12 -25.70
CA THR A 26 -16.91 7.13 -26.84
C THR A 26 -17.52 6.43 -28.06
N VAL A 27 -18.34 5.41 -27.85
CA VAL A 27 -19.00 4.64 -28.91
C VAL A 27 -20.07 5.49 -29.64
N ASP A 28 -20.76 6.38 -28.94
CA ASP A 28 -21.81 7.23 -29.54
C ASP A 28 -21.27 8.36 -30.45
N LYS A 29 -20.03 8.81 -30.22
CA LYS A 29 -19.34 9.78 -31.11
C LYS A 29 -18.83 9.16 -32.40
N ILE A 30 -18.44 7.88 -32.38
CA ILE A 30 -17.94 7.14 -33.56
C ILE A 30 -19.10 6.78 -34.49
N ASN A 31 -20.29 6.46 -33.94
CA ASN A 31 -21.47 6.10 -34.73
C ASN A 31 -22.04 7.24 -35.56
N ARG A 32 -21.88 8.51 -35.16
CA ARG A 32 -22.36 9.67 -35.93
C ARG A 32 -21.50 10.05 -37.13
N GLY A 33 -20.25 9.57 -37.20
CA GLY A 33 -19.33 9.81 -38.30
C GLY A 33 -19.45 8.81 -39.46
N LEU A 34 -20.11 7.67 -39.24
CA LEU A 34 -20.10 6.52 -40.16
C LEU A 34 -21.25 6.46 -41.19
N ILE A 35 -22.17 7.46 -41.20
CA ILE A 35 -23.40 7.42 -42.02
C ILE A 35 -23.11 7.68 -43.53
N PHE A 36 -21.89 8.09 -43.93
CA PHE A 36 -21.62 8.49 -45.31
C PHE A 36 -20.55 7.63 -46.04
N MET A 37 -20.31 6.39 -45.65
CA MET A 37 -19.29 5.56 -46.33
C MET A 37 -19.87 4.38 -47.11
N ASN A 38 -19.33 4.16 -48.35
CA ASN A 38 -19.68 3.08 -49.27
C ASN A 38 -19.45 1.70 -48.61
N LYS A 39 -20.46 0.79 -48.69
CA LYS A 39 -20.51 -0.51 -47.99
C LYS A 39 -19.20 -1.35 -48.10
N LYS A 40 -18.47 -1.33 -49.23
CA LYS A 40 -17.20 -2.08 -49.39
C LYS A 40 -16.07 -1.48 -48.58
N LYS A 41 -15.97 -0.15 -48.44
CA LYS A 41 -14.96 0.51 -47.61
C LYS A 41 -15.25 0.35 -46.14
N PHE A 42 -16.52 0.30 -45.76
CA PHE A 42 -16.96 0.06 -44.38
C PHE A 42 -16.51 -1.32 -43.88
N THR A 43 -16.65 -2.38 -44.68
CA THR A 43 -16.25 -3.75 -44.32
C THR A 43 -14.73 -3.89 -44.12
N TYR A 44 -13.91 -3.18 -44.90
CA TYR A 44 -12.45 -3.19 -44.75
C TYR A 44 -11.98 -2.41 -43.54
N ILE A 45 -12.61 -1.30 -43.20
CA ILE A 45 -12.26 -0.48 -42.05
C ILE A 45 -12.69 -1.20 -40.76
N THR A 46 -13.86 -1.81 -40.71
CA THR A 46 -14.30 -2.60 -39.53
C THR A 46 -13.46 -3.86 -39.34
N ALA A 47 -13.03 -4.53 -40.41
CA ALA A 47 -12.11 -5.66 -40.31
C ALA A 47 -10.72 -5.25 -39.79
N LEU A 48 -10.19 -4.10 -40.30
CA LEU A 48 -8.89 -3.58 -39.85
C LEU A 48 -8.92 -3.07 -38.41
N THR A 49 -10.01 -2.42 -37.98
CA THR A 49 -10.19 -1.96 -36.59
C THR A 49 -10.43 -3.10 -35.64
N LEU A 50 -11.17 -4.16 -36.02
CA LEU A 50 -11.32 -5.38 -35.22
C LEU A 50 -9.98 -6.12 -35.07
N LEU A 51 -9.18 -6.23 -36.14
CA LEU A 51 -7.87 -6.88 -36.09
C LEU A 51 -6.88 -6.09 -35.23
N SER A 52 -6.87 -4.75 -35.31
CA SER A 52 -6.03 -3.91 -34.46
C SER A 52 -6.47 -3.94 -33.00
N PHE A 53 -7.78 -4.06 -32.74
CA PHE A 53 -8.33 -4.13 -31.37
C PHE A 53 -7.99 -5.49 -30.73
N THR A 54 -8.06 -6.60 -31.45
CA THR A 54 -7.67 -7.92 -30.93
C THR A 54 -6.17 -8.03 -30.66
N LEU A 55 -5.31 -7.38 -31.46
CA LEU A 55 -3.88 -7.33 -31.23
C LEU A 55 -3.53 -6.47 -30.00
N MET A 56 -4.23 -5.34 -29.78
CA MET A 56 -4.02 -4.50 -28.60
C MET A 56 -4.51 -5.15 -27.29
N THR A 57 -5.64 -5.84 -27.32
CA THR A 57 -6.15 -6.55 -26.14
C THR A 57 -5.30 -7.76 -25.77
N GLY A 58 -4.74 -8.48 -26.73
CA GLY A 58 -3.79 -9.55 -26.50
C GLY A 58 -2.54 -9.09 -25.79
N CYS A 59 -1.91 -8.00 -26.28
CA CYS A 59 -0.70 -7.44 -25.67
C CYS A 59 -0.91 -6.88 -24.25
N THR A 60 -2.10 -6.33 -23.94
CA THR A 60 -2.39 -5.79 -22.62
C THR A 60 -2.62 -6.90 -21.59
N ASN A 61 -3.28 -8.01 -21.97
CA ASN A 61 -3.47 -9.16 -21.11
C ASN A 61 -2.15 -9.86 -20.80
N GLU A 62 -1.32 -10.12 -21.82
CA GLU A 62 -0.01 -10.73 -21.66
C GLU A 62 0.89 -9.91 -20.72
N ARG A 63 0.91 -8.59 -20.84
CA ARG A 63 1.68 -7.73 -19.94
C ARG A 63 1.18 -7.79 -18.49
N LYS A 64 -0.13 -7.82 -18.28
CA LYS A 64 -0.71 -7.95 -16.94
C LYS A 64 -0.38 -9.31 -16.32
N GLU A 65 -0.43 -10.37 -17.11
CA GLU A 65 -0.03 -11.72 -16.68
C GLU A 65 1.47 -11.75 -16.35
N ASN A 66 2.32 -11.17 -17.17
CA ASN A 66 3.76 -11.05 -16.93
C ASN A 66 4.05 -10.22 -15.67
N GLN A 67 3.35 -9.10 -15.48
CA GLN A 67 3.49 -8.29 -14.26
C GLN A 67 3.16 -9.10 -13.00
N THR A 68 2.06 -9.83 -13.02
CA THR A 68 1.66 -10.69 -11.91
C THR A 68 2.67 -11.82 -11.66
N ALA A 69 3.18 -12.44 -12.73
CA ALA A 69 4.20 -13.47 -12.63
C ALA A 69 5.51 -12.92 -12.03
N TYR A 70 6.01 -11.79 -12.51
CA TYR A 70 7.22 -11.16 -11.95
C TYR A 70 7.02 -10.71 -10.51
N ARG A 71 5.85 -10.18 -10.14
CA ARG A 71 5.52 -9.86 -8.75
C ARG A 71 5.62 -11.10 -7.86
N GLN A 72 5.06 -12.23 -8.28
CA GLN A 72 5.13 -13.48 -7.52
C GLN A 72 6.57 -14.01 -7.42
N ILE A 73 7.35 -13.92 -8.49
CA ILE A 73 8.78 -14.27 -8.47
C ILE A 73 9.51 -13.42 -7.43
N GLY A 74 9.25 -12.12 -7.38
CA GLY A 74 9.85 -11.22 -6.39
C GLY A 74 9.49 -11.60 -4.96
N ILE A 75 8.22 -11.92 -4.69
CA ILE A 75 7.76 -12.37 -3.36
C ILE A 75 8.47 -13.67 -2.95
N ASN A 76 8.52 -14.66 -3.83
CA ASN A 76 9.19 -15.94 -3.56
C ASN A 76 10.71 -15.75 -3.32
N ALA A 77 11.34 -14.81 -4.04
CA ALA A 77 12.73 -14.44 -3.83
C ALA A 77 12.96 -13.81 -2.44
N MET A 78 12.05 -12.91 -1.99
CA MET A 78 12.09 -12.36 -0.63
C MET A 78 11.98 -13.45 0.45
N GLU A 79 11.05 -14.40 0.27
CA GLU A 79 10.86 -15.53 1.19
C GLU A 79 12.11 -16.42 1.30
N SER A 80 12.85 -16.57 0.20
CA SER A 80 14.11 -17.33 0.18
C SER A 80 15.33 -16.52 0.62
N GLY A 81 15.18 -15.22 0.90
CA GLY A 81 16.28 -14.31 1.27
C GLY A 81 17.09 -13.78 0.08
N ASP A 82 16.67 -14.07 -1.15
CA ASP A 82 17.28 -13.48 -2.36
C ASP A 82 16.70 -12.09 -2.63
N TYR A 83 17.12 -11.12 -1.83
CA TYR A 83 16.60 -9.75 -1.92
C TYR A 83 17.03 -9.05 -3.21
N ALA A 84 18.21 -9.36 -3.75
CA ALA A 84 18.66 -8.81 -5.03
C ALA A 84 17.79 -9.32 -6.18
N GLY A 85 17.56 -10.65 -6.25
CA GLY A 85 16.64 -11.24 -7.22
C GLY A 85 15.21 -10.73 -7.06
N ALA A 86 14.76 -10.45 -5.83
CA ALA A 86 13.46 -9.85 -5.58
C ALA A 86 13.34 -8.45 -6.20
N VAL A 87 14.34 -7.57 -5.97
CA VAL A 87 14.37 -6.22 -6.56
C VAL A 87 14.35 -6.27 -8.09
N ASP A 88 15.12 -7.18 -8.71
CA ASP A 88 15.14 -7.35 -10.15
C ASP A 88 13.79 -7.82 -10.71
N ALA A 89 13.14 -8.75 -10.01
CA ALA A 89 11.81 -9.23 -10.36
C ALA A 89 10.76 -8.11 -10.24
N PHE A 90 10.78 -7.31 -9.17
CA PHE A 90 9.86 -6.18 -9.01
C PHE A 90 10.11 -5.08 -10.05
N ASN A 91 11.37 -4.81 -10.40
CA ASN A 91 11.69 -3.91 -11.52
C ASN A 91 11.12 -4.44 -12.85
N SER A 92 11.22 -5.75 -13.09
CA SER A 92 10.63 -6.39 -14.27
C SER A 92 9.11 -6.30 -14.30
N ALA A 93 8.46 -6.46 -13.13
CA ALA A 93 7.02 -6.28 -12.97
C ALA A 93 6.59 -4.83 -13.26
N LEU A 94 7.29 -3.83 -12.70
CA LEU A 94 7.04 -2.41 -12.96
C LEU A 94 7.30 -2.03 -14.43
N GLY A 95 8.26 -2.68 -15.09
CA GLY A 95 8.53 -2.51 -16.52
C GLY A 95 7.38 -2.97 -17.43
N GLN A 96 6.42 -3.76 -16.94
CA GLN A 96 5.22 -4.14 -17.68
C GLN A 96 4.13 -3.04 -17.63
N CYS A 97 4.25 -2.05 -16.74
CA CYS A 97 3.28 -0.97 -16.61
C CYS A 97 3.25 -0.10 -17.87
N ILE A 98 2.03 0.15 -18.37
CA ILE A 98 1.82 1.10 -19.48
C ILE A 98 0.73 2.07 -19.06
N GLY A 99 1.06 3.34 -19.04
CA GLY A 99 0.12 4.42 -18.82
C GLY A 99 -0.03 4.76 -17.34
N LYS A 100 -1.23 4.61 -16.76
CA LYS A 100 -1.52 5.08 -15.41
C LYS A 100 -1.05 4.09 -14.34
N ILE A 101 -0.39 4.60 -13.32
CA ILE A 101 -0.08 3.84 -12.11
C ILE A 101 -1.40 3.47 -11.39
N THR A 102 -1.52 2.23 -10.98
CA THR A 102 -2.65 1.68 -10.23
C THR A 102 -2.21 1.20 -8.85
N GLU A 103 -3.14 0.74 -8.03
CA GLU A 103 -2.85 0.15 -6.72
C GLU A 103 -1.88 -1.04 -6.82
N ASN A 104 -1.91 -1.79 -7.94
CA ASN A 104 -1.00 -2.92 -8.15
C ASN A 104 0.45 -2.48 -8.33
N GLU A 105 0.71 -1.41 -9.07
CA GLU A 105 2.07 -0.86 -9.21
C GLU A 105 2.57 -0.27 -7.89
N LEU A 106 1.70 0.38 -7.12
CA LEU A 106 2.04 0.87 -5.78
C LEU A 106 2.41 -0.28 -4.84
N ASP A 107 1.62 -1.35 -4.83
CA ASP A 107 1.90 -2.56 -4.05
C ASP A 107 3.27 -3.17 -4.42
N ILE A 108 3.59 -3.27 -5.72
CA ILE A 108 4.90 -3.72 -6.18
C ILE A 108 6.03 -2.79 -5.69
N CYS A 109 5.80 -1.47 -5.66
CA CYS A 109 6.77 -0.51 -5.12
C CYS A 109 7.01 -0.72 -3.61
N TYR A 110 5.96 -1.01 -2.82
CA TYR A 110 6.11 -1.35 -1.40
C TYR A 110 6.97 -2.61 -1.20
N TYR A 111 6.70 -3.68 -1.94
CA TYR A 111 7.52 -4.90 -1.89
C TYR A 111 8.96 -4.64 -2.31
N LYS A 112 9.17 -3.86 -3.39
CA LYS A 112 10.51 -3.49 -3.84
C LYS A 112 11.29 -2.74 -2.76
N ALA A 113 10.69 -1.73 -2.13
CA ALA A 113 11.33 -0.97 -1.06
C ALA A 113 11.67 -1.86 0.14
N ALA A 114 10.76 -2.78 0.53
CA ALA A 114 11.02 -3.75 1.58
C ALA A 114 12.17 -4.70 1.23
N ALA A 115 12.26 -5.17 -0.03
CA ALA A 115 13.36 -6.00 -0.50
C ALA A 115 14.70 -5.24 -0.52
N GLN A 116 14.71 -3.98 -0.96
CA GLN A 116 15.88 -3.10 -0.91
C GLN A 116 16.39 -2.93 0.53
N TYR A 117 15.48 -2.61 1.46
CA TYR A 117 15.82 -2.47 2.87
C TYR A 117 16.40 -3.76 3.46
N ALA A 118 15.72 -4.90 3.24
CA ALA A 118 16.16 -6.20 3.75
C ALA A 118 17.48 -6.67 3.11
N GLY A 119 17.72 -6.29 1.85
CA GLY A 119 18.95 -6.56 1.11
C GLY A 119 20.14 -5.65 1.45
N GLY A 120 19.95 -4.70 2.38
CA GLY A 120 21.01 -3.79 2.80
C GLY A 120 21.19 -2.55 1.92
N ASP A 121 20.16 -2.20 1.13
CA ASP A 121 20.08 -0.94 0.39
C ASP A 121 19.00 0.01 0.98
N PRO A 122 19.26 0.59 2.17
CA PRO A 122 18.31 1.50 2.79
C PRO A 122 18.16 2.82 2.00
N ALA A 123 19.16 3.23 1.23
CA ALA A 123 19.05 4.41 0.38
C ALA A 123 18.04 4.18 -0.76
N GLY A 124 18.14 3.07 -1.46
CA GLY A 124 17.17 2.68 -2.48
C GLY A 124 15.75 2.53 -1.93
N ALA A 125 15.60 1.98 -0.70
CA ALA A 125 14.30 1.90 -0.04
C ALA A 125 13.70 3.29 0.23
N VAL A 126 14.49 4.25 0.74
CA VAL A 126 14.07 5.65 0.94
C VAL A 126 13.63 6.28 -0.38
N ASP A 127 14.39 6.08 -1.46
CA ASP A 127 14.04 6.61 -2.79
C ASP A 127 12.72 6.03 -3.30
N THR A 128 12.51 4.72 -3.10
CA THR A 128 11.28 4.05 -3.53
C THR A 128 10.07 4.51 -2.71
N TYR A 129 10.16 4.62 -1.38
CA TYR A 129 9.08 5.18 -0.55
C TYR A 129 8.83 6.65 -0.87
N THR A 130 9.88 7.42 -1.17
CA THR A 130 9.74 8.82 -1.59
C THR A 130 8.94 8.93 -2.89
N ALA A 131 9.19 8.04 -3.86
CA ALA A 131 8.43 8.01 -5.10
C ALA A 131 6.94 7.68 -4.86
N ILE A 132 6.61 6.78 -3.91
CA ILE A 132 5.22 6.50 -3.50
C ILE A 132 4.58 7.75 -2.90
N ILE A 133 5.26 8.44 -1.98
CA ILE A 133 4.80 9.67 -1.34
C ILE A 133 4.64 10.80 -2.36
N ASP A 134 5.52 10.89 -3.35
CA ASP A 134 5.42 11.89 -4.41
C ASP A 134 4.19 11.67 -5.30
N TYR A 135 3.82 10.42 -5.51
CA TYR A 135 2.61 10.03 -6.24
C TYR A 135 1.34 10.25 -5.39
N ASP A 136 1.36 9.81 -4.13
CA ASP A 136 0.27 10.00 -3.18
C ASP A 136 0.76 10.63 -1.87
N LYS A 137 0.54 11.93 -1.71
CA LYS A 137 0.91 12.69 -0.51
C LYS A 137 0.18 12.24 0.77
N LYS A 138 -0.80 11.34 0.66
CA LYS A 138 -1.55 10.77 1.78
C LYS A 138 -1.19 9.32 2.09
N ALA A 139 -0.17 8.77 1.45
CA ALA A 139 0.30 7.40 1.66
C ALA A 139 0.90 7.22 3.07
N ALA A 140 0.06 7.09 4.09
CA ALA A 140 0.47 6.98 5.51
C ALA A 140 1.48 5.84 5.71
N ASP A 141 1.23 4.68 5.08
CA ASP A 141 2.12 3.52 5.16
C ASP A 141 3.52 3.83 4.59
N ALA A 142 3.61 4.60 3.50
CA ALA A 142 4.91 4.95 2.91
C ALA A 142 5.71 5.90 3.80
N TYR A 143 5.05 6.87 4.45
CA TYR A 143 5.68 7.71 5.46
C TYR A 143 6.17 6.85 6.64
N TYR A 144 5.31 6.02 7.22
CA TYR A 144 5.69 5.16 8.34
C TYR A 144 6.90 4.28 8.00
N LEU A 145 6.86 3.58 6.86
CA LEU A 145 7.93 2.68 6.45
C LEU A 145 9.24 3.43 6.14
N ARG A 146 9.18 4.61 5.52
CA ARG A 146 10.37 5.47 5.31
C ARG A 146 10.94 5.96 6.64
N GLY A 147 10.10 6.33 7.58
CA GLY A 147 10.49 6.68 8.94
C GLY A 147 11.25 5.55 9.65
N CYS A 148 10.79 4.30 9.50
CA CYS A 148 11.50 3.12 10.03
C CYS A 148 12.90 2.97 9.38
N VAL A 149 13.03 3.21 8.08
CA VAL A 149 14.34 3.19 7.40
C VAL A 149 15.24 4.32 7.94
N TYR A 150 14.70 5.52 8.15
CA TYR A 150 15.46 6.63 8.73
C TYR A 150 15.95 6.33 10.15
N LEU A 151 15.14 5.70 11.00
CA LEU A 151 15.61 5.26 12.33
C LEU A 151 16.82 4.33 12.19
N LYS A 152 16.76 3.37 11.29
CA LYS A 152 17.86 2.44 11.05
C LYS A 152 19.14 3.14 10.57
N GLN A 153 19.01 4.24 9.84
CA GLN A 153 20.12 5.08 9.38
C GLN A 153 20.60 6.07 10.46
N GLY A 154 19.95 6.13 11.63
CA GLY A 154 20.26 7.12 12.68
C GLY A 154 19.71 8.52 12.38
N ASN A 155 18.91 8.69 11.34
CA ASN A 155 18.22 9.95 11.04
C ASN A 155 16.91 10.04 11.84
N THR A 156 17.04 10.27 13.14
CA THR A 156 15.89 10.32 14.07
C THR A 156 14.94 11.48 13.79
N GLU A 157 15.46 12.61 13.34
CA GLU A 157 14.65 13.79 13.00
C GLU A 157 13.76 13.51 11.76
N GLY A 158 14.35 12.93 10.71
CA GLY A 158 13.60 12.51 9.53
C GLY A 158 12.54 11.45 9.85
N ALA A 159 12.86 10.50 10.73
CA ALA A 159 11.93 9.47 11.16
C ALA A 159 10.71 10.06 11.89
N VAL A 160 10.93 10.94 12.86
CA VAL A 160 9.84 11.59 13.61
C VAL A 160 8.98 12.45 12.68
N SER A 161 9.57 13.18 11.76
CA SER A 161 8.83 13.96 10.76
C SER A 161 7.92 13.06 9.90
N ASP A 162 8.42 11.92 9.47
CA ASP A 162 7.65 10.96 8.67
C ASP A 162 6.54 10.28 9.49
N PHE A 163 6.80 9.94 10.75
CA PHE A 163 5.77 9.39 11.64
C PHE A 163 4.65 10.42 11.92
N ASP A 164 4.97 11.69 12.07
CA ASP A 164 3.97 12.75 12.21
C ASP A 164 3.09 12.88 10.95
N GLU A 165 3.66 12.79 9.75
CA GLU A 165 2.87 12.77 8.51
C GLU A 165 2.06 11.46 8.38
N ALA A 166 2.59 10.31 8.81
CA ALA A 166 1.86 9.04 8.79
C ALA A 166 0.59 9.13 9.65
N VAL A 167 0.70 9.53 10.92
CA VAL A 167 -0.47 9.64 11.83
C VAL A 167 -1.43 10.76 11.42
N LYS A 168 -0.95 11.82 10.81
CA LYS A 168 -1.80 12.89 10.26
C LYS A 168 -2.67 12.38 9.10
N ASN A 169 -2.14 11.48 8.27
CA ASN A 169 -2.85 10.91 7.12
C ASN A 169 -3.72 9.70 7.49
N ASN A 170 -3.42 9.00 8.60
CA ASN A 170 -4.18 7.86 9.11
C ASN A 170 -4.37 7.97 10.64
N SER A 171 -5.07 9.01 11.08
CA SER A 171 -5.20 9.36 12.51
C SER A 171 -6.15 8.46 13.30
N SER A 172 -6.86 7.53 12.67
CA SER A 172 -7.81 6.62 13.33
C SER A 172 -7.28 5.19 13.48
N ASP A 173 -6.02 4.96 13.20
CA ASP A 173 -5.39 3.64 13.20
C ASP A 173 -4.54 3.45 14.47
N TYR A 174 -5.10 2.79 15.48
CA TYR A 174 -4.38 2.47 16.72
C TYR A 174 -3.10 1.68 16.49
N GLU A 175 -3.11 0.73 15.54
CA GLU A 175 -1.95 -0.10 15.23
C GLU A 175 -0.77 0.76 14.77
N LEU A 176 -1.03 1.78 13.95
CA LEU A 176 0.02 2.70 13.50
C LEU A 176 0.71 3.40 14.69
N TYR A 177 -0.05 3.88 15.66
CA TYR A 177 0.53 4.54 16.84
C TYR A 177 1.36 3.58 17.70
N VAL A 178 0.86 2.36 17.92
CA VAL A 178 1.59 1.31 18.66
C VAL A 178 2.85 0.92 17.92
N ASN A 179 2.79 0.72 16.61
CA ASN A 179 3.95 0.37 15.79
C ASN A 179 5.01 1.48 15.81
N ILE A 180 4.62 2.75 15.81
CA ILE A 180 5.55 3.87 15.95
C ILE A 180 6.23 3.84 17.33
N TYR A 181 5.46 3.63 18.41
CA TYR A 181 5.99 3.51 19.77
C TYR A 181 7.02 2.37 19.85
N GLU A 182 6.67 1.18 19.36
CA GLU A 182 7.57 0.01 19.39
C GLU A 182 8.88 0.28 18.63
N ASN A 183 8.78 0.92 17.45
CA ASN A 183 9.97 1.27 16.68
C ASN A 183 10.81 2.31 17.40
N LEU A 184 10.23 3.40 17.89
CA LEU A 184 10.98 4.43 18.62
C LEU A 184 11.65 3.86 19.88
N SER A 185 10.93 3.02 20.63
CA SER A 185 11.46 2.38 21.85
C SER A 185 12.62 1.44 21.55
N ALA A 186 12.60 0.74 20.41
CA ALA A 186 13.73 -0.11 19.98
C ALA A 186 15.01 0.68 19.65
N TYR A 187 14.92 2.00 19.51
CA TYR A 187 16.03 2.92 19.29
C TYR A 187 16.25 3.89 20.46
N ASP A 188 15.90 3.48 21.68
CA ASP A 188 16.08 4.25 22.92
C ASP A 188 15.32 5.61 22.95
N MET A 189 14.23 5.70 22.16
CA MET A 189 13.38 6.90 22.08
C MET A 189 11.99 6.64 22.70
N THR A 190 11.92 5.91 23.81
CA THR A 190 10.68 5.45 24.44
C THR A 190 9.77 6.64 24.80
N GLU A 191 10.30 7.70 25.43
CA GLU A 191 9.54 8.88 25.81
C GLU A 191 8.86 9.52 24.59
N LYS A 192 9.56 9.56 23.44
CA LYS A 192 8.99 10.06 22.18
C LYS A 192 7.92 9.13 21.63
N GLY A 193 8.09 7.83 21.77
CA GLY A 193 7.09 6.82 21.42
C GLY A 193 5.81 6.95 22.26
N GLU A 194 5.94 7.20 23.57
CA GLU A 194 4.78 7.43 24.47
C GLU A 194 3.94 8.64 24.07
N GLU A 195 4.54 9.67 23.46
CA GLU A 195 3.76 10.80 22.91
C GLU A 195 2.79 10.32 21.80
N TYR A 196 3.18 9.34 20.98
CA TYR A 196 2.30 8.78 19.95
C TYR A 196 1.20 7.91 20.59
N LEU A 197 1.51 7.09 21.59
CA LEU A 197 0.48 6.34 22.32
C LEU A 197 -0.55 7.29 22.96
N ASN A 198 -0.11 8.40 23.53
CA ASN A 198 -1.02 9.39 24.12
C ASN A 198 -1.90 10.07 23.04
N LYS A 199 -1.39 10.33 21.85
CA LYS A 199 -2.20 10.85 20.72
C LYS A 199 -3.29 9.86 20.30
N ALA A 200 -3.06 8.55 20.43
CA ALA A 200 -4.04 7.53 20.06
C ALA A 200 -5.33 7.60 20.87
N PHE A 201 -5.31 8.15 22.09
CA PHE A 201 -6.52 8.36 22.89
C PHE A 201 -7.47 9.43 22.32
N ASP A 202 -7.04 10.22 21.33
CA ASP A 202 -7.91 11.13 20.59
C ASP A 202 -8.84 10.42 19.60
N ILE A 203 -8.58 9.14 19.30
CA ILE A 203 -9.43 8.30 18.44
C ILE A 203 -10.78 8.07 19.15
N LYS A 204 -11.86 8.47 18.46
CA LYS A 204 -13.21 8.34 19.00
C LYS A 204 -13.82 7.00 18.55
N GLY A 205 -13.90 6.06 19.43
CA GLY A 205 -14.48 4.75 19.20
C GLY A 205 -15.00 4.11 20.50
N ASN A 206 -15.97 3.20 20.38
CA ASN A 206 -16.58 2.48 21.49
C ASN A 206 -16.93 1.03 21.15
N SER A 207 -16.32 0.48 20.11
CA SER A 207 -16.38 -0.94 19.77
C SER A 207 -15.54 -1.77 20.76
N ALA A 208 -15.72 -3.08 20.76
CA ALA A 208 -14.85 -4.01 21.50
C ALA A 208 -13.38 -3.82 21.09
N GLU A 209 -13.12 -3.65 19.81
CA GLU A 209 -11.79 -3.42 19.25
C GLU A 209 -11.15 -2.11 19.76
N ASP A 210 -11.91 -1.00 19.79
CA ASP A 210 -11.43 0.28 20.34
C ASP A 210 -11.02 0.14 21.81
N TYR A 211 -11.84 -0.57 22.61
CA TYR A 211 -11.52 -0.84 24.00
C TYR A 211 -10.28 -1.73 24.13
N ALA A 212 -10.13 -2.75 23.28
CA ALA A 212 -8.97 -3.62 23.29
C ALA A 212 -7.68 -2.86 22.98
N TRP A 213 -7.70 -1.99 21.95
CA TRP A 213 -6.55 -1.15 21.60
C TRP A 213 -6.19 -0.17 22.72
N ARG A 214 -7.16 0.54 23.31
CA ARG A 214 -6.88 1.41 24.46
C ARG A 214 -6.33 0.65 25.64
N GLY A 215 -6.85 -0.54 25.91
CA GLY A 215 -6.32 -1.43 26.95
C GLY A 215 -4.85 -1.81 26.68
N ARG A 216 -4.50 -2.12 25.44
CA ARG A 216 -3.12 -2.37 25.03
C ARG A 216 -2.24 -1.14 25.24
N ILE A 217 -2.69 0.04 24.82
CA ILE A 217 -1.94 1.29 24.98
C ILE A 217 -1.71 1.61 26.44
N TYR A 218 -2.72 1.48 27.30
CA TYR A 218 -2.55 1.66 28.74
C TYR A 218 -1.55 0.69 29.35
N TYR A 219 -1.55 -0.57 28.87
CA TYR A 219 -0.57 -1.56 29.30
C TYR A 219 0.85 -1.15 28.93
N ASP A 220 1.08 -0.71 27.67
CA ASP A 220 2.37 -0.26 27.19
C ASP A 220 2.87 1.01 27.91
N LEU A 221 1.95 1.86 28.38
CA LEU A 221 2.24 3.02 29.25
C LEU A 221 2.41 2.65 30.74
N GLY A 222 2.35 1.37 31.11
CA GLY A 222 2.46 0.92 32.52
C GLY A 222 1.24 1.23 33.38
N GLN A 223 0.12 1.67 32.80
CA GLN A 223 -1.12 2.04 33.50
C GLN A 223 -2.06 0.83 33.62
N TYR A 224 -1.65 -0.17 34.39
CA TYR A 224 -2.28 -1.49 34.42
C TYR A 224 -3.74 -1.50 34.87
N ASP A 225 -4.13 -0.62 35.81
CA ASP A 225 -5.52 -0.51 36.28
C ASP A 225 -6.46 0.01 35.17
N ASN A 226 -6.00 0.99 34.40
CA ASN A 226 -6.70 1.49 33.23
C ASN A 226 -6.77 0.43 32.13
N ALA A 227 -5.67 -0.27 31.87
CA ALA A 227 -5.64 -1.37 30.92
C ALA A 227 -6.68 -2.45 31.26
N GLN A 228 -6.75 -2.88 32.51
CA GLN A 228 -7.72 -3.87 32.97
C GLN A 228 -9.16 -3.39 32.77
N THR A 229 -9.43 -2.13 33.04
CA THR A 229 -10.78 -1.53 32.88
C THR A 229 -11.21 -1.52 31.41
N GLU A 230 -10.32 -1.10 30.51
CA GLU A 230 -10.61 -1.07 29.08
C GLU A 230 -10.78 -2.49 28.51
N LEU A 231 -9.89 -3.42 28.86
CA LEU A 231 -9.98 -4.81 28.41
C LEU A 231 -11.26 -5.50 28.91
N LYS A 232 -11.71 -5.21 30.13
CA LYS A 232 -13.01 -5.70 30.62
C LYS A 232 -14.16 -5.13 29.79
N SER A 233 -14.10 -3.84 29.44
CA SER A 233 -15.12 -3.21 28.59
C SER A 233 -15.15 -3.83 27.18
N ALA A 234 -13.99 -4.23 26.63
CA ALA A 234 -13.91 -4.96 25.37
C ALA A 234 -14.67 -6.30 25.45
N LEU A 235 -14.41 -7.10 26.50
CA LEU A 235 -15.09 -8.39 26.72
C LEU A 235 -16.60 -8.24 26.91
N ASP A 236 -17.02 -7.22 27.67
CA ASP A 236 -18.45 -6.95 27.90
C ASP A 236 -19.17 -6.58 26.59
N LYS A 237 -18.47 -5.94 25.65
CA LYS A 237 -18.99 -5.58 24.31
C LYS A 237 -19.08 -6.75 23.35
N GLU A 238 -18.16 -7.73 23.42
CA GLU A 238 -18.21 -8.94 22.60
C GLU A 238 -19.33 -9.91 23.03
N SER A 239 -19.79 -9.82 24.29
CA SER A 239 -20.78 -10.73 24.86
C SER A 239 -22.24 -10.34 24.55
N VAL A 240 -22.48 -9.23 23.83
CA VAL A 240 -23.80 -8.69 23.46
C VAL A 240 -24.06 -8.89 21.96
#